data_59e81c1b7fbab396bde4331fc06a482b
#
_entry.id   59e81c1b7fbab396bde4331fc06a482b
#
_cell.length_a   1.000
_cell.length_b   1.000
_cell.length_c   1.000
_cell.angle_alpha   90.00
_cell.angle_beta   90.00
_cell.angle_gamma   90.00
#
_symmetry.space_group_name_H-M   'P 1'
#
loop_
_entity.id
_entity.type
_entity.pdbx_description
1 polymer ?
#
loop_
_entity_poly.entity_id
_entity_poly.type
_entity_poly.pdbx_seq_one_letter_code
_entity_poly.pdbx_strand_id
1 'polypeptide(L)'
;WSGTYGVTWDDHDANPHLYDKFIGAAVHEALLPNAAWYCWHASRRQAMVEGVWEKYGAFVHQQIVWAKDRGILTRSYYLWQHEPCFFGWLKGNKPPRVSDDYPSTIWNIPTVKVGEKTDHPTSKPVEVFAIPMRQHTRAGEVCYEPFSGSGSQIIAGEATGRRVFAIEISPQY
;
A
#
# COMPACT_ATOMS: atom_id res chain seq x y z
N TRP A 1 -15.12 13.64 8.34
CA TRP A 1 -14.14 12.54 8.52
C TRP A 1 -13.09 12.86 9.57
N SER A 2 -12.67 14.12 9.71
CA SER A 2 -11.73 14.56 10.76
C SER A 2 -12.22 14.27 12.19
N GLY A 3 -13.54 14.14 12.41
CA GLY A 3 -14.10 13.85 13.73
C GLY A 3 -14.02 12.37 14.15
N THR A 4 -13.78 11.45 13.20
CA THR A 4 -13.76 9.99 13.49
C THR A 4 -12.35 9.47 13.75
N TYR A 5 -11.34 10.12 13.20
CA TYR A 5 -9.94 9.66 13.25
C TYR A 5 -8.99 10.60 13.98
N GLY A 6 -9.47 11.78 14.41
CA GLY A 6 -8.59 12.82 14.92
C GLY A 6 -7.67 13.40 13.82
N VAL A 7 -6.61 14.08 14.24
CA VAL A 7 -5.52 14.48 13.34
C VAL A 7 -4.66 13.24 13.13
N THR A 8 -4.77 12.62 11.95
CA THR A 8 -3.93 11.47 11.63
C THR A 8 -2.54 11.96 11.23
N TRP A 9 -1.52 11.19 11.55
CA TRP A 9 -0.13 11.51 11.23
C TRP A 9 0.10 11.65 9.70
N ASP A 10 -0.76 11.04 8.88
CA ASP A 10 -0.75 11.09 7.43
C ASP A 10 -1.57 12.24 6.82
N ASP A 11 -2.05 13.18 7.66
CA ASP A 11 -2.69 14.39 7.19
C ASP A 11 -1.65 15.32 6.56
N HIS A 12 -1.58 15.27 5.22
CA HIS A 12 -0.66 16.10 4.45
C HIS A 12 -0.84 17.60 4.72
N ASP A 13 -2.06 18.04 4.99
CA ASP A 13 -2.35 19.46 5.23
C ASP A 13 -1.80 19.90 6.59
N ALA A 14 -1.76 18.98 7.58
CA ALA A 14 -1.14 19.19 8.87
C ALA A 14 0.39 18.99 8.85
N ASN A 15 0.91 18.14 7.96
CA ASN A 15 2.34 17.85 7.85
C ASN A 15 2.77 17.67 6.39
N PRO A 16 2.96 18.77 5.63
CA PRO A 16 3.25 18.72 4.19
C PRO A 16 4.59 18.06 3.86
N HIS A 17 5.50 17.92 4.82
CA HIS A 17 6.81 17.31 4.62
C HIS A 17 6.85 15.82 4.99
N LEU A 18 5.72 15.25 5.45
CA LEU A 18 5.70 13.88 5.94
C LEU A 18 6.06 12.86 4.84
N TYR A 19 5.41 12.96 3.69
CA TYR A 19 5.67 12.07 2.56
C TYR A 19 7.11 12.17 2.06
N ASP A 20 7.64 13.37 1.99
CA ASP A 20 9.05 13.59 1.59
C ASP A 20 10.03 12.89 2.53
N LYS A 21 9.88 13.08 3.83
CA LYS A 21 10.72 12.45 4.85
C LYS A 21 10.58 10.93 4.86
N PHE A 22 9.35 10.44 4.81
CA PHE A 22 9.07 9.01 4.84
C PHE A 22 9.63 8.29 3.62
N ILE A 23 9.32 8.77 2.39
CA ILE A 23 9.78 8.13 1.16
C ILE A 23 11.31 8.23 1.05
N GLY A 24 11.89 9.35 1.44
CA GLY A 24 13.35 9.50 1.51
C GLY A 24 14.00 8.47 2.43
N ALA A 25 13.50 8.31 3.64
CA ALA A 25 13.97 7.29 4.58
C ALA A 25 13.77 5.86 4.03
N ALA A 26 12.59 5.56 3.49
CA ALA A 26 12.31 4.25 2.90
C ALA A 26 13.30 3.89 1.79
N VAL A 27 13.57 4.82 0.88
CA VAL A 27 14.50 4.60 -0.24
C VAL A 27 15.95 4.42 0.23
N HIS A 28 16.39 5.22 1.19
CA HIS A 28 17.80 5.23 1.61
C HIS A 28 18.15 4.15 2.63
N GLU A 29 17.19 3.73 3.46
CA GLU A 29 17.47 2.89 4.63
C GLU A 29 16.77 1.52 4.60
N ALA A 30 15.64 1.39 3.91
CA ALA A 30 14.82 0.17 3.99
C ALA A 30 14.75 -0.64 2.69
N LEU A 31 14.73 0.01 1.53
CA LEU A 31 14.57 -0.67 0.25
C LEU A 31 15.90 -1.23 -0.26
N LEU A 32 15.89 -2.51 -0.62
CA LEU A 32 16.97 -3.07 -1.45
C LEU A 32 16.95 -2.41 -2.83
N PRO A 33 18.09 -2.31 -3.51
CA PRO A 33 18.16 -1.66 -4.83
C PRO A 33 17.14 -2.20 -5.84
N ASN A 34 16.91 -3.52 -5.84
CA ASN A 34 15.98 -4.22 -6.73
C ASN A 34 14.62 -4.53 -6.08
N ALA A 35 14.24 -3.81 -5.04
CA ALA A 35 12.93 -3.99 -4.41
C ALA A 35 11.80 -3.48 -5.30
N ALA A 36 10.70 -4.23 -5.34
CA ALA A 36 9.42 -3.74 -5.81
C ALA A 36 8.75 -2.95 -4.68
N TRP A 37 8.27 -1.76 -4.95
CA TRP A 37 7.46 -1.02 -3.99
C TRP A 37 6.04 -0.81 -4.51
N TYR A 38 5.11 -0.81 -3.56
CA TYR A 38 3.69 -0.58 -3.77
C TYR A 38 3.24 0.51 -2.82
N CYS A 39 2.60 1.55 -3.35
CA CYS A 39 2.20 2.70 -2.56
C CYS A 39 0.72 3.01 -2.79
N TRP A 40 -0.12 2.66 -1.81
CA TRP A 40 -1.52 3.07 -1.77
C TRP A 40 -1.60 4.58 -1.52
N HIS A 41 -2.38 5.29 -2.30
CA HIS A 41 -2.48 6.75 -2.18
C HIS A 41 -3.91 7.24 -2.40
N ALA A 42 -4.21 8.42 -1.87
CA ALA A 42 -5.46 9.10 -2.20
C ALA A 42 -5.38 9.66 -3.64
N SER A 43 -6.43 9.50 -4.43
CA SER A 43 -6.47 9.96 -5.83
C SER A 43 -6.09 11.43 -5.99
N ARG A 44 -6.50 12.30 -5.06
CA ARG A 44 -6.16 13.73 -5.07
C ARG A 44 -4.69 14.04 -4.76
N ARG A 45 -3.94 13.08 -4.24
CA ARG A 45 -2.52 13.25 -3.87
C ARG A 45 -1.57 12.55 -4.85
N GLN A 46 -2.08 11.96 -5.89
CA GLN A 46 -1.33 11.17 -6.86
C GLN A 46 -0.07 11.89 -7.36
N ALA A 47 -0.20 13.08 -7.91
CA ALA A 47 0.92 13.83 -8.48
C ALA A 47 2.01 14.17 -7.44
N MET A 48 1.60 14.50 -6.21
CA MET A 48 2.53 14.78 -5.11
C MET A 48 3.31 13.53 -4.71
N VAL A 49 2.63 12.38 -4.52
CA VAL A 49 3.26 11.12 -4.13
C VAL A 49 4.23 10.64 -5.22
N GLU A 50 3.83 10.68 -6.48
CA GLU A 50 4.68 10.33 -7.62
C GLU A 50 5.94 11.19 -7.68
N GLY A 51 5.78 12.52 -7.60
CA GLY A 51 6.91 13.46 -7.62
C GLY A 51 7.90 13.25 -6.48
N VAL A 52 7.44 12.85 -5.29
CA VAL A 52 8.33 12.52 -4.17
C VAL A 52 9.11 11.23 -4.44
N TRP A 53 8.49 10.17 -4.97
CA TRP A 53 9.22 8.96 -5.38
C TRP A 53 10.28 9.26 -6.43
N GLU A 54 9.94 10.07 -7.45
CA GLU A 54 10.88 10.46 -8.51
C GLU A 54 12.07 11.27 -7.98
N LYS A 55 11.83 12.16 -7.02
CA LYS A 55 12.88 12.93 -6.34
C LYS A 55 13.97 12.06 -5.73
N TYR A 56 13.60 10.89 -5.22
CA TYR A 56 14.53 9.92 -4.63
C TYR A 56 15.00 8.81 -5.58
N GLY A 57 14.85 9.02 -6.90
CA GLY A 57 15.38 8.12 -7.92
C GLY A 57 14.52 6.89 -8.21
N ALA A 58 13.36 6.79 -7.61
CA ALA A 58 12.37 5.80 -7.95
C ALA A 58 11.46 6.31 -9.08
N PHE A 59 10.65 5.44 -9.69
CA PHE A 59 9.62 5.87 -10.61
C PHE A 59 8.41 4.95 -10.54
N VAL A 60 7.26 5.50 -10.89
CA VAL A 60 6.03 4.74 -11.06
C VAL A 60 6.06 4.04 -12.41
N HIS A 61 5.96 2.71 -12.38
CA HIS A 61 5.89 1.89 -13.60
C HIS A 61 4.44 1.66 -14.03
N GLN A 62 3.58 1.32 -13.09
CA GLN A 62 2.16 1.07 -13.34
C GLN A 62 1.30 1.59 -12.18
N GLN A 63 0.10 1.99 -12.50
CA GLN A 63 -0.96 2.19 -11.53
C GLN A 63 -1.83 0.94 -11.47
N ILE A 64 -2.02 0.42 -10.26
CA ILE A 64 -2.92 -0.66 -9.94
C ILE A 64 -4.17 -0.07 -9.31
N VAL A 65 -5.31 -0.64 -9.59
CA VAL A 65 -6.60 -0.22 -9.03
C VAL A 65 -7.25 -1.40 -8.33
N TRP A 66 -7.40 -1.30 -7.01
CA TRP A 66 -8.29 -2.21 -6.30
C TRP A 66 -9.73 -1.77 -6.51
N ALA A 67 -10.49 -2.53 -7.30
CA ALA A 67 -11.92 -2.34 -7.52
C ALA A 67 -12.71 -3.13 -6.47
N LYS A 68 -13.51 -2.40 -5.67
CA LYS A 68 -14.32 -2.95 -4.59
C LYS A 68 -15.62 -3.53 -5.13
N ASP A 69 -16.18 -4.49 -4.42
CA ASP A 69 -17.49 -5.09 -4.73
C ASP A 69 -18.67 -4.12 -4.56
N ARG A 70 -18.48 -3.05 -3.79
CA ARG A 70 -19.50 -2.02 -3.55
C ARG A 70 -18.90 -0.63 -3.41
N GLY A 71 -19.65 0.36 -3.85
CA GLY A 71 -19.31 1.77 -3.65
C GLY A 71 -19.54 2.22 -2.20
N ILE A 72 -18.69 3.11 -1.73
CA ILE A 72 -18.81 3.73 -0.40
C ILE A 72 -19.52 5.07 -0.56
N LEU A 73 -20.64 5.24 0.13
CA LEU A 73 -21.38 6.50 0.16
C LEU A 73 -20.56 7.55 0.91
N THR A 74 -20.24 8.62 0.21
CA THR A 74 -19.59 9.80 0.75
C THR A 74 -20.36 11.05 0.32
N ARG A 75 -19.94 12.24 0.78
CA ARG A 75 -20.53 13.53 0.33
C ARG A 75 -19.96 13.94 -1.04
N SER A 76 -19.88 13.01 -1.99
CA SER A 76 -19.37 13.25 -3.35
C SER A 76 -20.44 12.92 -4.38
N TYR A 77 -20.24 13.37 -5.63
CA TYR A 77 -21.18 13.11 -6.72
C TYR A 77 -21.20 11.64 -7.17
N TYR A 78 -20.14 10.90 -6.91
CA TYR A 78 -20.01 9.49 -7.30
C TYR A 78 -19.58 8.66 -6.09
N LEU A 79 -20.02 7.41 -6.02
CA LEU A 79 -19.60 6.48 -4.99
C LEU A 79 -18.14 6.07 -5.21
N TRP A 80 -17.33 6.17 -4.18
CA TRP A 80 -15.96 5.68 -4.20
C TRP A 80 -15.93 4.15 -4.20
N GLN A 81 -15.54 3.53 -5.32
CA GLN A 81 -15.54 2.08 -5.48
C GLN A 81 -14.15 1.54 -5.78
N HIS A 82 -13.12 2.34 -5.69
CA HIS A 82 -11.75 1.89 -5.92
C HIS A 82 -10.74 2.59 -5.04
N GLU A 83 -9.57 1.96 -4.91
CA GLU A 83 -8.38 2.58 -4.34
C GLU A 83 -7.19 2.39 -5.30
N PRO A 84 -6.46 3.46 -5.64
CA PRO A 84 -5.29 3.39 -6.49
C PRO A 84 -4.04 3.05 -5.69
N CYS A 85 -3.15 2.30 -6.32
CA CYS A 85 -1.84 1.94 -5.80
C CYS A 85 -0.78 2.11 -6.89
N PHE A 86 0.29 2.81 -6.59
CA PHE A 86 1.45 2.82 -7.47
C PHE A 86 2.28 1.57 -7.28
N PHE A 87 2.76 1.02 -8.38
CA PHE A 87 3.81 0.01 -8.45
C PHE A 87 5.02 0.59 -9.16
N GLY A 88 6.21 0.40 -8.57
CA GLY A 88 7.44 0.90 -9.14
C GLY A 88 8.70 0.29 -8.50
N TRP A 89 9.85 0.86 -8.87
CA TRP A 89 11.18 0.49 -8.37
C TRP A 89 12.19 1.62 -8.54
N LEU A 90 13.37 1.49 -8.00
CA LEU A 90 14.47 2.43 -8.23
C LEU A 90 14.95 2.35 -9.69
N LYS A 91 15.16 3.49 -10.35
CA LYS A 91 15.59 3.56 -11.75
C LYS A 91 16.84 2.71 -11.98
N GLY A 92 16.83 1.90 -13.02
CA GLY A 92 17.94 0.98 -13.36
C GLY A 92 17.92 -0.36 -12.61
N ASN A 93 17.06 -0.56 -11.60
CA ASN A 93 17.05 -1.74 -10.73
C ASN A 93 15.70 -2.46 -10.77
N LYS A 94 15.31 -2.93 -11.95
CA LYS A 94 14.04 -3.64 -12.13
C LYS A 94 13.94 -4.86 -11.19
N PRO A 95 12.84 -4.98 -10.40
CA PRO A 95 12.67 -6.12 -9.50
C PRO A 95 12.46 -7.43 -10.26
N PRO A 96 12.79 -8.57 -9.64
CA PRO A 96 12.48 -9.86 -10.22
C PRO A 96 10.95 -10.06 -10.31
N ARG A 97 10.52 -10.76 -11.33
CA ARG A 97 9.21 -11.39 -11.39
C ARG A 97 9.41 -12.88 -11.15
N VAL A 98 8.88 -13.39 -10.05
CA VAL A 98 9.08 -14.80 -9.64
C VAL A 98 7.85 -15.67 -9.90
N SER A 99 6.69 -15.04 -10.14
CA SER A 99 5.46 -15.74 -10.55
C SER A 99 5.40 -15.89 -12.06
N ASP A 100 4.81 -17.00 -12.53
CA ASP A 100 4.45 -17.19 -13.92
C ASP A 100 3.13 -16.53 -14.29
N ASP A 101 2.35 -16.11 -13.30
CA ASP A 101 1.11 -15.36 -13.48
C ASP A 101 1.36 -13.93 -13.92
N TYR A 102 0.41 -13.38 -14.67
CA TYR A 102 0.35 -11.97 -15.07
C TYR A 102 -0.95 -11.34 -14.56
N PRO A 103 -1.03 -11.00 -13.27
CA PRO A 103 -2.22 -10.33 -12.75
C PRO A 103 -2.44 -9.00 -13.48
N SER A 104 -3.69 -8.70 -13.79
CA SER A 104 -4.05 -7.42 -14.39
C SER A 104 -3.80 -6.27 -13.41
N THR A 105 -3.83 -5.03 -13.90
CA THR A 105 -3.75 -3.84 -13.05
C THR A 105 -5.08 -3.50 -12.37
N ILE A 106 -6.16 -4.20 -12.70
CA ILE A 106 -7.47 -4.06 -12.05
C ILE A 106 -7.71 -5.28 -11.17
N TRP A 107 -7.73 -5.07 -9.87
CA TRP A 107 -7.94 -6.13 -8.87
C TRP A 107 -9.37 -6.07 -8.34
N ASN A 108 -10.22 -6.97 -8.82
CA ASN A 108 -11.61 -7.13 -8.37
C ASN A 108 -11.63 -7.96 -7.09
N ILE A 109 -11.42 -7.32 -5.95
CA ILE A 109 -11.34 -8.00 -4.65
C ILE A 109 -12.44 -7.42 -3.74
N PRO A 110 -13.32 -8.28 -3.19
CA PRO A 110 -14.35 -7.82 -2.25
C PRO A 110 -13.76 -7.12 -1.02
N THR A 111 -14.50 -6.17 -0.49
CA THR A 111 -14.16 -5.52 0.79
C THR A 111 -14.32 -6.51 1.94
N VAL A 112 -13.56 -6.30 3.01
CA VAL A 112 -13.71 -7.10 4.25
C VAL A 112 -15.13 -6.90 4.80
N LYS A 113 -15.82 -8.01 5.11
CA LYS A 113 -17.21 -7.98 5.60
C LYS A 113 -17.31 -7.36 6.99
N VAL A 114 -18.43 -6.72 7.27
CA VAL A 114 -18.77 -6.27 8.62
C VAL A 114 -18.90 -7.52 9.51
N GLY A 115 -18.14 -7.60 10.61
CA GLY A 115 -18.05 -8.80 11.47
C GLY A 115 -16.75 -9.61 11.28
N GLU A 116 -16.08 -9.48 10.14
CA GLU A 116 -14.70 -9.96 9.92
C GLU A 116 -13.71 -8.79 10.03
N LYS A 117 -14.22 -7.57 10.27
CA LYS A 117 -13.38 -6.39 10.46
C LYS A 117 -12.68 -6.47 11.80
N THR A 118 -11.39 -6.21 11.78
CA THR A 118 -10.63 -5.84 12.97
C THR A 118 -11.12 -4.48 13.49
N ASP A 119 -10.71 -4.07 14.67
CA ASP A 119 -11.01 -2.74 15.21
C ASP A 119 -10.46 -1.59 14.33
N HIS A 120 -9.62 -1.91 13.35
CA HIS A 120 -9.10 -0.93 12.40
C HIS A 120 -10.17 -0.56 11.35
N PRO A 121 -10.54 0.72 11.23
CA PRO A 121 -11.70 1.15 10.43
C PRO A 121 -11.52 0.98 8.92
N THR A 122 -10.29 0.87 8.43
CA THR A 122 -9.95 0.81 6.99
C THR A 122 -9.15 -0.43 6.61
N SER A 123 -9.43 -1.58 7.23
CA SER A 123 -8.76 -2.84 6.91
C SER A 123 -8.87 -3.18 5.42
N LYS A 124 -7.74 -3.46 4.78
CA LYS A 124 -7.70 -3.93 3.40
C LYS A 124 -7.77 -5.47 3.37
N PRO A 125 -8.35 -6.06 2.31
CA PRO A 125 -8.32 -7.50 2.13
C PRO A 125 -6.89 -8.05 2.05
N VAL A 126 -6.67 -9.22 2.61
CA VAL A 126 -5.36 -9.91 2.61
C VAL A 126 -4.81 -10.07 1.20
N GLU A 127 -5.67 -10.34 0.22
CA GLU A 127 -5.28 -10.61 -1.16
C GLU A 127 -4.60 -9.41 -1.85
N VAL A 128 -4.93 -8.16 -1.49
CA VAL A 128 -4.26 -6.97 -2.07
C VAL A 128 -2.77 -6.89 -1.69
N PHE A 129 -2.36 -7.59 -0.64
CA PHE A 129 -0.96 -7.73 -0.21
C PHE A 129 -0.35 -9.04 -0.70
N ALA A 130 -1.13 -10.11 -0.78
CA ALA A 130 -0.65 -11.42 -1.22
C ALA A 130 -0.24 -11.44 -2.71
N ILE A 131 -0.96 -10.71 -3.58
CA ILE A 131 -0.64 -10.61 -5.02
C ILE A 131 0.79 -10.07 -5.22
N PRO A 132 1.18 -8.88 -4.72
CA PRO A 132 2.55 -8.38 -4.88
C PRO A 132 3.61 -9.28 -4.24
N MET A 133 3.32 -9.90 -3.09
CA MET A 133 4.23 -10.84 -2.44
C MET A 133 4.54 -12.03 -3.35
N ARG A 134 3.52 -12.66 -3.92
CA ARG A 134 3.71 -13.78 -4.87
C ARG A 134 4.41 -13.35 -6.15
N GLN A 135 4.20 -12.11 -6.59
CA GLN A 135 4.75 -11.61 -7.85
C GLN A 135 6.27 -11.38 -7.79
N HIS A 136 6.79 -10.88 -6.68
CA HIS A 136 8.16 -10.37 -6.58
C HIS A 136 9.03 -11.08 -5.55
N THR A 137 8.48 -11.94 -4.71
CA THR A 137 9.23 -12.64 -3.66
C THR A 137 8.98 -14.13 -3.67
N ARG A 138 9.95 -14.90 -3.15
CA ARG A 138 9.82 -16.33 -2.86
C ARG A 138 9.49 -16.55 -1.39
N ALA A 139 9.06 -17.76 -1.03
CA ALA A 139 8.89 -18.15 0.36
C ALA A 139 10.19 -17.91 1.15
N GLY A 140 10.07 -17.39 2.37
CA GLY A 140 11.20 -17.02 3.23
C GLY A 140 11.80 -15.63 2.97
N GLU A 141 11.49 -14.98 1.84
CA GLU A 141 11.96 -13.62 1.56
C GLU A 141 11.18 -12.57 2.37
N VAL A 142 11.73 -11.36 2.43
CA VAL A 142 11.28 -10.29 3.31
C VAL A 142 10.38 -9.30 2.59
N CYS A 143 9.29 -8.93 3.24
CA CYS A 143 8.44 -7.81 2.89
C CYS A 143 8.48 -6.78 4.03
N TYR A 144 8.59 -5.51 3.68
CA TYR A 144 8.57 -4.39 4.63
C TYR A 144 7.25 -3.64 4.54
N GLU A 145 6.61 -3.41 5.69
CA GLU A 145 5.34 -2.70 5.80
C GLU A 145 5.40 -1.64 6.90
N PRO A 146 5.64 -0.38 6.54
CA PRO A 146 5.78 0.69 7.52
C PRO A 146 4.47 1.21 8.12
N PHE A 147 3.32 0.76 7.63
CA PHE A 147 1.99 1.22 8.04
C PHE A 147 1.03 0.05 8.21
N SER A 148 1.35 -0.81 9.17
CA SER A 148 0.70 -2.12 9.30
C SER A 148 -0.80 -2.07 9.57
N GLY A 149 -1.27 -1.08 10.31
CA GLY A 149 -2.68 -0.95 10.67
C GLY A 149 -3.24 -2.25 11.25
N SER A 150 -4.25 -2.81 10.60
CA SER A 150 -4.89 -4.07 11.02
C SER A 150 -4.06 -5.34 10.82
N GLY A 151 -2.85 -5.26 10.29
CA GLY A 151 -1.98 -6.41 10.08
C GLY A 151 -2.35 -7.31 8.90
N SER A 152 -3.18 -6.86 7.96
CA SER A 152 -3.56 -7.68 6.79
C SER A 152 -2.35 -8.18 5.98
N GLN A 153 -1.27 -7.40 5.92
CA GLN A 153 -0.03 -7.79 5.25
C GLN A 153 0.73 -8.87 6.03
N ILE A 154 0.63 -8.90 7.36
CA ILE A 154 1.21 -9.96 8.18
C ILE A 154 0.51 -11.28 7.88
N ILE A 155 -0.83 -11.25 7.81
CA ILE A 155 -1.64 -12.41 7.43
C ILE A 155 -1.30 -12.87 6.00
N ALA A 156 -1.12 -11.92 5.07
CA ALA A 156 -0.70 -12.23 3.70
C ALA A 156 0.69 -12.89 3.67
N GLY A 157 1.62 -12.40 4.49
CA GLY A 157 2.96 -12.98 4.65
C GLY A 157 2.90 -14.42 5.15
N GLU A 158 2.15 -14.68 6.21
CA GLU A 158 1.93 -16.03 6.75
C GLU A 158 1.32 -16.96 5.69
N ALA A 159 0.22 -16.54 5.05
CA ALA A 159 -0.47 -17.33 4.03
C ALA A 159 0.40 -17.62 2.79
N THR A 160 1.40 -16.80 2.52
CA THR A 160 2.28 -16.95 1.35
C THR A 160 3.69 -17.44 1.71
N GLY A 161 3.98 -17.65 3.00
CA GLY A 161 5.28 -18.09 3.49
C GLY A 161 6.38 -17.02 3.43
N ARG A 162 6.03 -15.72 3.44
CA ARG A 162 6.97 -14.60 3.45
C ARG A 162 7.14 -14.08 4.88
N ARG A 163 8.30 -13.48 5.16
CA ARG A 163 8.54 -12.79 6.43
C ARG A 163 8.16 -11.32 6.27
N VAL A 164 7.30 -10.81 7.15
CA VAL A 164 6.87 -9.41 7.12
C VAL A 164 7.48 -8.67 8.30
N PHE A 165 8.21 -7.60 8.01
CA PHE A 165 8.62 -6.63 9.02
C PHE A 165 7.64 -5.47 8.96
N ALA A 166 6.79 -5.39 9.96
CA ALA A 166 5.69 -4.46 10.03
C ALA A 166 5.86 -3.45 11.17
N ILE A 167 5.48 -2.22 10.94
CA ILE A 167 5.48 -1.14 11.93
C ILE A 167 4.08 -0.55 12.00
N GLU A 168 3.61 -0.32 13.24
CA GLU A 168 2.38 0.42 13.51
C GLU A 168 2.66 1.41 14.65
N ILE A 169 2.26 2.66 14.45
CA ILE A 169 2.48 3.72 15.43
C ILE A 169 1.42 3.72 16.54
N SER A 170 0.22 3.23 16.23
CA SER A 170 -0.87 3.16 17.18
C SER A 170 -0.84 1.84 17.95
N PRO A 171 -0.69 1.85 19.28
CA PRO A 171 -0.67 0.62 20.07
C PRO A 171 -2.05 -0.07 20.17
N GLN A 172 -3.08 0.52 19.58
CA GLN A 172 -4.43 -0.04 19.55
C GLN A 172 -4.65 -1.04 18.40
N TYR A 173 -3.71 -1.10 17.45
CA TYR A 173 -3.79 -1.94 16.25
C TYR A 173 -2.66 -2.95 16.19
#